data_d10c4a0f7dfc02f708cbe498eb67eb2d
#
_entry.id   d10c4a0f7dfc02f708cbe498eb67eb2d
#
_cell.length_a   1.000
_cell.length_b   1.000
_cell.length_c   1.000
_cell.angle_alpha   90.00
_cell.angle_beta   90.00
_cell.angle_gamma   90.00
#
_symmetry.space_group_name_H-M   'P 1'
#
loop_
_entity.id
_entity.type
_entity.pdbx_description
1 polymer ?
#
loop_
_entity_poly.entity_id
_entity_poly.type
_entity_poly.pdbx_seq_one_letter_code
_entity_poly.pdbx_strand_id
1 'polypeptide(L)'
;MKTGFTEAAGYCLVASSKRGARRLLSVLLGSTSETARAQESQKLLNWGFQFYDAVRLYVGGAAVKEIEIWKGAKPTLKAGFRGDLVVTVPKGQGHRLKAELLALSPLVAPVAEGGRVGNLRVTLDGRPLGEYPVIALESVPAAGIIGRAWDTLKLWLR
;
A
#
# COMPACT_ATOMS: atom_id res chain seq x y z
N MET A 1 -21.24 -12.02 3.05
CA MET A 1 -21.11 -13.49 3.16
C MET A 1 -21.68 -14.11 1.90
N LYS A 2 -20.99 -15.10 1.30
CA LYS A 2 -21.43 -15.84 0.12
C LYS A 2 -21.11 -17.32 0.30
N THR A 3 -22.10 -18.17 0.08
CA THR A 3 -21.96 -19.64 0.12
C THR A 3 -22.05 -20.23 -1.27
N GLY A 4 -21.48 -21.40 -1.48
CA GLY A 4 -21.59 -22.21 -2.66
C GLY A 4 -21.54 -23.69 -2.29
N PHE A 5 -22.14 -24.53 -3.13
CA PHE A 5 -22.08 -25.99 -3.03
C PHE A 5 -22.22 -26.61 -4.42
N THR A 6 -21.39 -27.58 -4.70
CA THR A 6 -21.59 -28.59 -5.76
C THR A 6 -21.04 -29.91 -5.24
N GLU A 7 -21.48 -31.03 -5.79
CA GLU A 7 -20.97 -32.34 -5.39
C GLU A 7 -19.45 -32.46 -5.55
N ALA A 8 -18.91 -31.89 -6.62
CA ALA A 8 -17.48 -31.91 -6.91
C ALA A 8 -16.66 -30.92 -6.07
N ALA A 9 -17.22 -29.76 -5.73
CA ALA A 9 -16.50 -28.69 -5.00
C ALA A 9 -16.71 -28.73 -3.47
N GLY A 10 -17.69 -29.51 -2.98
CA GLY A 10 -18.07 -29.51 -1.58
C GLY A 10 -18.69 -28.20 -1.12
N TYR A 11 -18.77 -28.01 0.16
CA TYR A 11 -19.34 -26.80 0.79
C TYR A 11 -18.30 -25.68 0.81
N CYS A 12 -18.61 -24.54 0.18
CA CYS A 12 -17.75 -23.38 0.09
C CYS A 12 -18.33 -22.18 0.83
N LEU A 13 -17.48 -21.31 1.39
CA LEU A 13 -17.87 -20.11 2.11
C LEU A 13 -16.85 -19.00 1.92
N VAL A 14 -17.33 -17.81 1.56
CA VAL A 14 -16.61 -16.56 1.71
C VAL A 14 -17.28 -15.75 2.82
N ALA A 15 -16.55 -15.48 3.88
CA ALA A 15 -17.06 -14.72 5.02
C ALA A 15 -16.14 -13.55 5.36
N SER A 16 -16.72 -12.47 5.87
CA SER A 16 -15.98 -11.29 6.32
C SER A 16 -16.39 -10.95 7.75
N SER A 17 -15.42 -10.68 8.62
CA SER A 17 -15.62 -10.23 9.98
C SER A 17 -14.85 -8.95 10.25
N LYS A 18 -15.45 -8.02 11.03
CA LYS A 18 -14.83 -6.77 11.44
C LYS A 18 -14.75 -6.69 12.95
N ARG A 19 -13.56 -6.37 13.49
CA ARG A 19 -13.33 -6.08 14.91
C ARG A 19 -12.58 -4.77 15.04
N GLY A 20 -13.22 -3.74 15.61
CA GLY A 20 -12.68 -2.39 15.61
C GLY A 20 -12.43 -1.87 14.19
N ALA A 21 -11.24 -1.38 13.92
CA ALA A 21 -10.83 -0.89 12.58
C ALA A 21 -10.40 -2.02 11.62
N ARG A 22 -10.15 -3.26 12.13
CA ARG A 22 -9.68 -4.38 11.30
C ARG A 22 -10.83 -5.16 10.71
N ARG A 23 -10.70 -5.49 9.41
CA ARG A 23 -11.60 -6.40 8.70
C ARG A 23 -10.77 -7.55 8.13
N LEU A 24 -11.20 -8.77 8.37
CA LEU A 24 -10.65 -9.98 7.78
C LEU A 24 -11.66 -10.63 6.84
N LEU A 25 -11.14 -11.32 5.87
CA LEU A 25 -11.88 -12.13 4.91
C LEU A 25 -11.36 -13.57 5.03
N SER A 26 -12.27 -14.54 5.13
CA SER A 26 -11.95 -15.95 5.00
C SER A 26 -12.56 -16.51 3.71
N VAL A 27 -11.80 -17.36 3.04
CA VAL A 27 -12.25 -18.13 1.88
C VAL A 27 -12.02 -19.59 2.21
N LEU A 28 -13.09 -20.37 2.24
CA LEU A 28 -13.09 -21.80 2.52
C LEU A 28 -13.68 -22.53 1.34
N LEU A 29 -13.02 -23.57 0.87
CA LEU A 29 -13.42 -24.41 -0.22
C LEU A 29 -13.37 -25.88 0.20
N GLY A 30 -14.25 -26.72 -0.34
CA GLY A 30 -14.18 -28.16 -0.17
C GLY A 30 -14.52 -28.68 1.23
N SER A 31 -15.31 -27.96 2.02
CA SER A 31 -15.74 -28.45 3.34
C SER A 31 -16.75 -29.60 3.20
N THR A 32 -16.74 -30.48 4.20
CA THR A 32 -17.55 -31.71 4.19
C THR A 32 -19.03 -31.48 4.50
N SER A 33 -19.38 -30.36 5.14
CA SER A 33 -20.76 -30.03 5.49
C SER A 33 -20.99 -28.54 5.65
N GLU A 34 -22.25 -28.14 5.70
CA GLU A 34 -22.65 -26.76 5.96
C GLU A 34 -22.17 -26.27 7.34
N THR A 35 -22.31 -27.08 8.36
CA THR A 35 -21.85 -26.77 9.71
C THR A 35 -20.32 -26.68 9.77
N ALA A 36 -19.62 -27.61 9.13
CA ALA A 36 -18.16 -27.62 9.10
C ALA A 36 -17.62 -26.35 8.42
N ARG A 37 -18.17 -25.91 7.26
CA ARG A 37 -17.71 -24.67 6.59
C ARG A 37 -17.85 -23.44 7.46
N ALA A 38 -18.94 -23.36 8.27
CA ALA A 38 -19.15 -22.23 9.18
C ALA A 38 -18.14 -22.24 10.34
N GLN A 39 -17.93 -23.40 10.96
CA GLN A 39 -16.99 -23.56 12.07
C GLN A 39 -15.55 -23.30 11.65
N GLU A 40 -15.10 -23.87 10.53
CA GLU A 40 -13.73 -23.69 10.04
C GLU A 40 -13.46 -22.23 9.62
N SER A 41 -14.44 -21.58 8.98
CA SER A 41 -14.34 -20.16 8.66
C SER A 41 -14.21 -19.30 9.93
N GLN A 42 -14.98 -19.61 10.98
CA GLN A 42 -14.91 -18.91 12.25
C GLN A 42 -13.56 -19.11 12.95
N LYS A 43 -13.04 -20.35 12.97
CA LYS A 43 -11.70 -20.66 13.52
C LYS A 43 -10.63 -19.85 12.80
N LEU A 44 -10.65 -19.83 11.45
CA LEU A 44 -9.69 -19.09 10.63
C LEU A 44 -9.74 -17.58 10.90
N LEU A 45 -10.92 -16.99 10.99
CA LEU A 45 -11.08 -15.57 11.31
C LEU A 45 -10.59 -15.26 12.73
N ASN A 46 -10.93 -16.10 13.71
CA ASN A 46 -10.46 -15.94 15.08
C ASN A 46 -8.94 -16.01 15.16
N TRP A 47 -8.32 -16.97 14.47
CA TRP A 47 -6.86 -17.09 14.38
C TRP A 47 -6.23 -15.83 13.80
N GLY A 48 -6.77 -15.30 12.69
CA GLY A 48 -6.27 -14.07 12.09
C GLY A 48 -6.37 -12.86 13.03
N PHE A 49 -7.47 -12.72 13.78
CA PHE A 49 -7.58 -11.64 14.78
C PHE A 49 -6.68 -11.84 16.00
N GLN A 50 -6.38 -13.07 16.35
CA GLN A 50 -5.55 -13.39 17.53
C GLN A 50 -4.06 -13.19 17.25
N PHE A 51 -3.58 -13.59 16.08
CA PHE A 51 -2.14 -13.69 15.79
C PHE A 51 -1.59 -12.59 14.88
N TYR A 52 -2.44 -11.74 14.29
CA TYR A 52 -2.00 -10.67 13.42
C TYR A 52 -2.54 -9.30 13.85
N ASP A 53 -1.73 -8.28 13.62
CA ASP A 53 -2.11 -6.88 13.76
C ASP A 53 -2.11 -6.19 12.38
N ALA A 54 -2.99 -5.19 12.24
CA ALA A 54 -2.98 -4.28 11.12
C ALA A 54 -2.36 -2.95 11.57
N VAL A 55 -1.22 -2.60 11.00
CA VAL A 55 -0.47 -1.39 11.33
C VAL A 55 -0.66 -0.37 10.21
N ARG A 56 -1.24 0.79 10.53
CA ARG A 56 -1.33 1.91 9.60
C ARG A 56 0.00 2.64 9.59
N LEU A 57 0.75 2.50 8.49
CA LEU A 57 2.04 3.16 8.30
C LEU A 57 1.88 4.63 7.93
N TYR A 58 0.94 4.94 7.02
CA TYR A 58 0.70 6.28 6.52
C TYR A 58 -0.78 6.57 6.38
N VAL A 59 -1.14 7.82 6.61
CA VAL A 59 -2.50 8.33 6.42
C VAL A 59 -2.65 8.77 4.97
N GLY A 60 -3.77 8.42 4.35
CA GLY A 60 -4.10 8.84 3.00
C GLY A 60 -4.17 10.36 2.85
N GLY A 61 -3.66 10.89 1.76
CA GLY A 61 -3.58 12.32 1.49
C GLY A 61 -2.48 13.06 2.25
N ALA A 62 -1.81 12.42 3.23
CA ALA A 62 -0.67 13.01 3.91
C ALA A 62 0.63 12.76 3.15
N ALA A 63 1.50 13.77 3.08
CA ALA A 63 2.80 13.62 2.46
C ALA A 63 3.68 12.67 3.27
N VAL A 64 4.20 11.62 2.64
CA VAL A 64 5.21 10.73 3.19
C VAL A 64 6.58 11.39 3.13
N LYS A 65 6.85 12.07 2.01
CA LYS A 65 8.09 12.80 1.74
C LYS A 65 7.87 13.85 0.66
N GLU A 66 8.67 14.90 0.71
CA GLU A 66 8.87 15.80 -0.43
C GLU A 66 10.01 15.26 -1.29
N ILE A 67 9.77 15.13 -2.60
CA ILE A 67 10.71 14.61 -3.58
C ILE A 67 11.17 15.76 -4.47
N GLU A 68 12.47 15.84 -4.76
CA GLU A 68 13.03 16.80 -5.69
C GLU A 68 12.48 16.55 -7.12
N ILE A 69 12.04 17.62 -7.79
CA ILE A 69 11.54 17.56 -9.16
C ILE A 69 12.28 18.56 -10.03
N TRP A 70 12.76 18.08 -11.16
CA TRP A 70 13.52 18.85 -12.13
C TRP A 70 12.62 19.51 -13.17
N LYS A 71 13.00 20.70 -13.63
CA LYS A 71 12.28 21.47 -14.67
C LYS A 71 10.83 21.80 -14.31
N GLY A 72 10.49 21.76 -13.03
CA GLY A 72 9.16 22.07 -12.50
C GLY A 72 9.02 23.53 -12.07
N ALA A 73 7.77 24.02 -12.05
CA ALA A 73 7.45 25.34 -11.48
C ALA A 73 7.71 25.42 -9.97
N LYS A 74 7.92 24.26 -9.32
CA LYS A 74 8.35 24.13 -7.91
C LYS A 74 9.54 23.19 -7.85
N PRO A 75 10.46 23.36 -6.86
CA PRO A 75 11.64 22.50 -6.71
C PRO A 75 11.33 21.14 -6.10
N THR A 76 10.20 21.02 -5.37
CA THR A 76 9.77 19.80 -4.68
C THR A 76 8.32 19.46 -4.99
N LEU A 77 7.98 18.20 -4.81
CA LEU A 77 6.66 17.61 -4.98
C LEU A 77 6.32 16.78 -3.73
N LYS A 78 5.11 16.97 -3.20
CA LYS A 78 4.58 16.14 -2.13
C LYS A 78 4.19 14.76 -2.65
N ALA A 79 4.82 13.72 -2.12
CA ALA A 79 4.58 12.34 -2.47
C ALA A 79 3.90 11.59 -1.33
N GLY A 80 2.94 10.70 -1.64
CA GLY A 80 2.19 9.98 -0.63
C GLY A 80 1.27 8.91 -1.20
N PHE A 81 0.20 8.62 -0.47
CA PHE A 81 -0.80 7.64 -0.85
C PHE A 81 -2.18 8.30 -0.92
N ARG A 82 -3.04 7.83 -1.84
CA ARG A 82 -4.42 8.33 -1.93
C ARG A 82 -5.25 7.92 -0.70
N GLY A 83 -5.06 6.72 -0.21
CA GLY A 83 -5.72 6.18 0.99
C GLY A 83 -4.70 5.74 2.03
N ASP A 84 -5.18 5.35 3.21
CA ASP A 84 -4.32 4.84 4.27
C ASP A 84 -3.51 3.62 3.78
N LEU A 85 -2.21 3.62 4.06
CA LEU A 85 -1.38 2.44 3.88
C LEU A 85 -1.37 1.62 5.17
N VAL A 86 -2.02 0.46 5.11
CA VAL A 86 -2.11 -0.48 6.23
C VAL A 86 -1.42 -1.78 5.84
N VAL A 87 -0.52 -2.28 6.67
CA VAL A 87 0.16 -3.56 6.49
C VAL A 87 -0.20 -4.52 7.61
N THR A 88 -0.27 -5.82 7.27
CA THR A 88 -0.54 -6.87 8.24
C THR A 88 0.77 -7.51 8.68
N VAL A 89 0.96 -7.64 9.99
CA VAL A 89 2.16 -8.23 10.61
C VAL A 89 1.76 -9.19 11.73
N PRO A 90 2.62 -10.14 12.14
CA PRO A 90 2.39 -10.91 13.35
C PRO A 90 2.21 -9.98 14.55
N LYS A 91 1.34 -10.39 15.47
CA LYS A 91 0.95 -9.58 16.63
C LYS A 91 2.15 -9.09 17.43
N GLY A 92 2.14 -7.81 17.77
CA GLY A 92 3.19 -7.16 18.55
C GLY A 92 4.48 -6.83 17.78
N GLN A 93 4.58 -7.16 16.47
CA GLN A 93 5.79 -6.93 15.69
C GLN A 93 5.77 -5.62 14.88
N GLY A 94 4.76 -4.79 15.03
CA GLY A 94 4.64 -3.54 14.29
C GLY A 94 5.83 -2.57 14.44
N HIS A 95 6.50 -2.58 15.60
CA HIS A 95 7.68 -1.76 15.88
C HIS A 95 8.94 -2.18 15.09
N ARG A 96 8.93 -3.37 14.49
CA ARG A 96 10.05 -3.93 13.69
C ARG A 96 9.91 -3.64 12.20
N LEU A 97 8.81 -2.99 11.79
CA LEU A 97 8.61 -2.54 10.42
C LEU A 97 9.60 -1.45 10.05
N LYS A 98 10.15 -1.56 8.84
CA LYS A 98 10.93 -0.51 8.19
C LYS A 98 10.29 -0.19 6.85
N ALA A 99 10.23 1.10 6.53
CA ALA A 99 9.71 1.59 5.27
C ALA A 99 10.76 2.47 4.59
N GLU A 100 11.08 2.18 3.34
CA GLU A 100 12.05 2.89 2.53
C GLU A 100 11.39 3.39 1.24
N LEU A 101 11.49 4.69 0.99
CA LEU A 101 10.99 5.28 -0.24
C LEU A 101 12.05 5.19 -1.35
N LEU A 102 11.74 4.44 -2.39
CA LEU A 102 12.50 4.35 -3.62
C LEU A 102 11.86 5.31 -4.64
N ALA A 103 12.29 6.56 -4.62
CA ALA A 103 11.81 7.58 -5.55
C ALA A 103 12.34 7.33 -6.96
N LEU A 104 11.54 7.68 -7.97
CA LEU A 104 12.03 7.78 -9.35
C LEU A 104 13.05 8.93 -9.43
N SER A 105 14.24 8.66 -9.96
CA SER A 105 15.29 9.67 -10.11
C SER A 105 15.94 9.55 -11.51
N PRO A 106 16.03 10.66 -12.27
CA PRO A 106 15.47 11.98 -11.99
C PRO A 106 13.95 12.03 -12.20
N LEU A 107 13.21 12.71 -11.28
CA LEU A 107 11.80 13.03 -11.50
C LEU A 107 11.73 14.38 -12.24
N VAL A 108 11.12 14.40 -13.42
CA VAL A 108 11.09 15.59 -14.31
C VAL A 108 9.64 16.02 -14.52
N ALA A 109 9.39 17.33 -14.40
CA ALA A 109 8.08 17.92 -14.69
C ALA A 109 7.76 17.92 -16.22
N PRO A 110 6.47 17.92 -16.60
CA PRO A 110 5.32 18.03 -15.74
C PRO A 110 4.94 16.70 -15.07
N VAL A 111 4.45 16.76 -13.83
CA VAL A 111 3.89 15.61 -13.09
C VAL A 111 2.47 15.96 -12.70
N ALA A 112 1.52 15.12 -13.08
CA ALA A 112 0.12 15.25 -12.70
C ALA A 112 -0.12 14.66 -11.31
N GLU A 113 -1.10 15.21 -10.58
CA GLU A 113 -1.59 14.60 -9.36
C GLU A 113 -2.05 13.14 -9.61
N GLY A 114 -1.71 12.24 -8.70
CA GLY A 114 -1.96 10.80 -8.85
C GLY A 114 -0.94 10.06 -9.72
N GLY A 115 -0.03 10.77 -10.39
CA GLY A 115 1.09 10.16 -11.13
C GLY A 115 2.04 9.41 -10.19
N ARG A 116 2.52 8.22 -10.60
CA ARG A 116 3.48 7.43 -9.81
C ARG A 116 4.83 8.13 -9.79
N VAL A 117 5.38 8.32 -8.59
CA VAL A 117 6.66 9.00 -8.37
C VAL A 117 7.70 8.11 -7.66
N GLY A 118 7.33 6.90 -7.31
CA GLY A 118 8.23 5.95 -6.68
C GLY A 118 7.49 4.73 -6.15
N ASN A 119 8.21 3.95 -5.32
CA ASN A 119 7.66 2.85 -4.52
C ASN A 119 8.11 3.00 -3.07
N LEU A 120 7.23 2.64 -2.15
CA LEU A 120 7.59 2.41 -0.77
C LEU A 120 7.83 0.93 -0.57
N ARG A 121 9.05 0.54 -0.26
CA ARG A 121 9.40 -0.82 0.14
C ARG A 121 9.19 -0.95 1.65
N VAL A 122 8.40 -1.95 2.05
CA VAL A 122 8.16 -2.26 3.47
C VAL A 122 8.78 -3.61 3.80
N THR A 123 9.56 -3.64 4.88
CA THR A 123 10.21 -4.85 5.38
C THR A 123 9.88 -5.08 6.85
N LEU A 124 9.89 -6.34 7.27
CA LEU A 124 9.83 -6.77 8.66
C LEU A 124 11.11 -7.57 8.96
N ASP A 125 11.97 -7.07 9.85
CA ASP A 125 13.29 -7.67 10.15
C ASP A 125 14.15 -7.93 8.91
N GLY A 126 14.10 -7.01 7.93
CA GLY A 126 14.82 -7.14 6.68
C GLY A 126 14.15 -8.04 5.63
N ARG A 127 13.09 -8.78 5.97
CA ARG A 127 12.32 -9.57 5.02
C ARG A 127 11.28 -8.68 4.31
N PRO A 128 11.20 -8.70 2.98
CA PRO A 128 10.23 -7.88 2.26
C PRO A 128 8.81 -8.34 2.54
N LEU A 129 7.93 -7.40 2.93
CA LEU A 129 6.49 -7.59 3.04
C LEU A 129 5.76 -7.16 1.78
N GLY A 130 6.26 -6.13 1.10
CA GLY A 130 5.68 -5.64 -0.14
C GLY A 130 6.27 -4.31 -0.61
N GLU A 131 5.92 -3.94 -1.83
CA GLU A 131 6.19 -2.64 -2.42
C GLU A 131 4.87 -1.98 -2.81
N TYR A 132 4.74 -0.71 -2.45
CA TYR A 132 3.51 0.05 -2.63
C TYR A 132 3.80 1.28 -3.49
N PRO A 133 3.05 1.51 -4.58
CA PRO A 133 3.26 2.67 -5.43
C PRO A 133 2.97 3.97 -4.67
N VAL A 134 3.93 4.88 -4.70
CA VAL A 134 3.82 6.24 -4.16
C VAL A 134 3.47 7.18 -5.29
N ILE A 135 2.51 8.06 -5.05
CA ILE A 135 1.95 8.97 -6.04
C ILE A 135 2.21 10.43 -5.67
N ALA A 136 2.17 11.28 -6.66
CA ALA A 136 2.12 12.73 -6.50
C ALA A 136 0.78 13.14 -5.84
N LEU A 137 0.84 13.90 -4.75
CA LEU A 137 -0.34 14.44 -4.07
C LEU A 137 -0.78 15.80 -4.61
N GLU A 138 0.00 16.37 -5.52
CA GLU A 138 -0.28 17.63 -6.19
C GLU A 138 0.28 17.60 -7.62
N SER A 139 -0.23 18.46 -8.48
CA SER A 139 0.33 18.65 -9.83
C SER A 139 1.46 19.65 -9.79
N VAL A 140 2.55 19.35 -10.53
CA VAL A 140 3.64 20.30 -10.77
C VAL A 140 3.82 20.50 -12.27
N PRO A 141 3.43 21.67 -12.82
CA PRO A 141 3.63 21.98 -14.22
C PRO A 141 5.12 22.20 -14.53
N ALA A 142 5.47 22.12 -15.80
CA ALA A 142 6.82 22.45 -16.21
C ALA A 142 7.13 23.94 -15.97
N ALA A 143 8.37 24.24 -15.58
CA ALA A 143 8.87 25.61 -15.46
C ALA A 143 8.83 26.35 -16.80
N GLY A 144 8.77 27.66 -16.75
CA GLY A 144 9.00 28.50 -17.93
C GLY A 144 10.36 28.28 -18.56
N ILE A 145 10.60 28.87 -19.77
CA ILE A 145 11.77 28.63 -20.60
C ILE A 145 13.11 28.87 -19.85
N ILE A 146 13.17 29.91 -19.00
CA ILE A 146 14.39 30.29 -18.26
C ILE A 146 14.71 29.22 -17.16
N GLY A 147 13.73 28.69 -16.43
CA GLY A 147 13.95 27.65 -15.41
C GLY A 147 14.43 26.32 -16.00
N ARG A 148 13.92 25.95 -17.19
CA ARG A 148 14.32 24.71 -17.89
C ARG A 148 15.79 24.70 -18.30
N ALA A 149 16.31 25.83 -18.76
CA ALA A 149 17.72 25.97 -19.17
C ALA A 149 18.66 25.79 -17.97
N TRP A 150 18.34 26.39 -16.84
CA TRP A 150 19.14 26.30 -15.61
C TRP A 150 19.18 24.87 -15.02
N ASP A 151 18.06 24.18 -15.00
CA ASP A 151 17.99 22.81 -14.51
C ASP A 151 18.64 21.80 -15.45
N THR A 152 18.64 22.05 -16.76
CA THR A 152 19.35 21.21 -17.74
C THR A 152 20.86 21.28 -17.51
N LEU A 153 21.39 22.47 -17.22
CA LEU A 153 22.81 22.66 -16.93
C LEU A 153 23.22 21.92 -15.64
N LYS A 154 22.40 22.00 -14.59
CA LYS A 154 22.66 21.28 -13.33
C LYS A 154 22.61 19.77 -13.48
N LEU A 155 21.68 19.21 -14.28
CA LEU A 155 21.59 17.79 -14.55
C LEU A 155 22.80 17.24 -15.33
N TRP A 156 23.42 18.08 -16.17
CA TRP A 156 24.59 17.69 -16.97
C TRP A 156 25.89 17.68 -16.15
N LEU A 157 25.94 18.41 -15.03
CA LEU A 157 27.11 18.53 -14.13
C LEU A 157 27.09 17.53 -12.96
N ARG A 158 26.11 16.63 -12.87
CA ARG A 158 25.95 15.63 -11.84
C ARG A 158 26.13 14.21 -12.35
#